data_7ede7668ac135a186d2e81651237e993
#
_entry.id   7ede7668ac135a186d2e81651237e993
#
_cell.length_a   1.000
_cell.length_b   1.000
_cell.length_c   1.000
_cell.angle_alpha   90.00
_cell.angle_beta   90.00
_cell.angle_gamma   90.00
#
_symmetry.space_group_name_H-M   'P 1'
#
loop_
_entity.id
_entity.type
_entity.pdbx_description
1 polymer ?
#
loop_
_entity_poly.entity_id
_entity_poly.type
_entity_poly.pdbx_seq_one_letter_code
_entity_poly.pdbx_strand_id
1 'polypeptide(L)'
;MYKRQVASSDIYDVYESDGMAVRIYKKPEYKEKCLYAALTHARVETTLGNSFIKMPVLHEVSVIDGKWAITMDFIKGKTLQQLMDENPDKKDTYLNQFIDIQCEIHAQYMPLLSKLKDKMARQIKTLGQIDEIKKYELLTRLDSMPKHIKLCHGNFEPKNVIINDEGTYVINWGSARQGNASADVARTYLLFCLNNPDLAEAYLDKYCVKSGTSKQYVQAWLPIVAAAQLIKGKPEEKDLLMKWIDVVDYD
;
A
#
# COMPACT_ATOMS: atom_id res chain seq x y z
N MET A 1 -23.81 9.76 -16.78
CA MET A 1 -22.54 10.18 -17.43
C MET A 1 -21.57 10.59 -16.33
N TYR A 2 -20.39 9.97 -16.22
CA TYR A 2 -19.41 10.31 -15.19
C TYR A 2 -18.88 11.72 -15.41
N LYS A 3 -18.82 12.53 -14.35
CA LYS A 3 -18.54 13.96 -14.49
C LYS A 3 -17.04 14.25 -14.69
N ARG A 4 -16.15 13.55 -13.97
CA ARG A 4 -14.71 13.83 -14.02
C ARG A 4 -13.86 12.60 -13.65
N GLN A 5 -12.89 12.23 -14.48
CA GLN A 5 -11.89 11.24 -14.12
C GLN A 5 -10.88 11.87 -13.14
N VAL A 6 -10.66 11.22 -11.99
CA VAL A 6 -9.81 11.70 -10.90
C VAL A 6 -8.56 10.86 -10.69
N ALA A 7 -8.58 9.60 -11.14
CA ALA A 7 -7.41 8.72 -11.10
C ALA A 7 -7.49 7.63 -12.18
N SER A 8 -6.35 7.08 -12.56
CA SER A 8 -6.22 5.96 -13.48
C SER A 8 -5.07 5.04 -13.07
N SER A 9 -5.23 3.74 -13.34
CA SER A 9 -4.19 2.71 -13.20
C SER A 9 -4.33 1.68 -14.33
N ASP A 10 -3.45 0.69 -14.38
CA ASP A 10 -3.53 -0.40 -15.38
C ASP A 10 -4.79 -1.26 -15.21
N ILE A 11 -5.41 -1.24 -14.03
CA ILE A 11 -6.49 -2.17 -13.64
C ILE A 11 -7.85 -1.46 -13.63
N TYR A 12 -7.92 -0.21 -13.20
CA TYR A 12 -9.17 0.54 -13.04
C TYR A 12 -8.96 2.04 -13.27
N ASP A 13 -10.06 2.71 -13.59
CA ASP A 13 -10.19 4.16 -13.58
C ASP A 13 -11.11 4.58 -12.43
N VAL A 14 -10.90 5.78 -11.88
CA VAL A 14 -11.74 6.35 -10.83
C VAL A 14 -12.35 7.65 -11.32
N TYR A 15 -13.66 7.76 -11.20
CA TYR A 15 -14.43 8.93 -11.58
C TYR A 15 -15.11 9.55 -10.37
N GLU A 16 -15.18 10.86 -10.34
CA GLU A 16 -16.08 11.57 -9.45
C GLU A 16 -17.45 11.75 -10.13
N SER A 17 -18.52 11.39 -9.43
CA SER A 17 -19.90 11.59 -9.87
C SER A 17 -20.79 11.79 -8.66
N ASP A 18 -21.43 12.98 -8.58
CA ASP A 18 -22.42 13.33 -7.55
C ASP A 18 -21.95 13.11 -6.09
N GLY A 19 -20.70 13.47 -5.82
CA GLY A 19 -20.09 13.31 -4.51
C GLY A 19 -19.59 11.89 -4.21
N MET A 20 -19.66 10.98 -5.17
CA MET A 20 -19.16 9.62 -5.09
C MET A 20 -17.90 9.42 -5.91
N ALA A 21 -17.01 8.57 -5.44
CA ALA A 21 -15.90 8.01 -6.20
C ALA A 21 -16.32 6.66 -6.78
N VAL A 22 -16.39 6.58 -8.09
CA VAL A 22 -16.76 5.36 -8.82
C VAL A 22 -15.50 4.77 -9.43
N ARG A 23 -15.02 3.65 -8.89
CA ARG A 23 -13.88 2.88 -9.41
C ARG A 23 -14.39 1.84 -10.39
N ILE A 24 -14.06 1.97 -11.68
CA ILE A 24 -14.48 1.05 -12.74
C ILE A 24 -13.27 0.23 -13.19
N TYR A 25 -13.38 -1.09 -13.10
CA TYR A 25 -12.35 -2.01 -13.56
C TYR A 25 -12.35 -2.10 -15.09
N LYS A 26 -11.14 -2.01 -15.70
CA LYS A 26 -10.99 -1.87 -17.16
C LYS A 26 -11.44 -3.11 -17.95
N LYS A 27 -11.40 -4.29 -17.32
CA LYS A 27 -11.72 -5.56 -17.97
C LYS A 27 -12.79 -6.34 -17.19
N PRO A 28 -13.76 -6.98 -17.87
CA PRO A 28 -14.80 -7.78 -17.22
C PRO A 28 -14.27 -8.92 -16.34
N GLU A 29 -13.16 -9.55 -16.74
CA GLU A 29 -12.49 -10.63 -16.00
C GLU A 29 -11.86 -10.18 -14.67
N TYR A 30 -11.81 -8.91 -14.38
CA TYR A 30 -11.34 -8.39 -13.07
C TYR A 30 -12.39 -8.50 -11.95
N LYS A 31 -13.42 -9.34 -12.12
CA LYS A 31 -14.45 -9.63 -11.11
C LYS A 31 -13.85 -9.96 -9.74
N GLU A 32 -12.96 -10.95 -9.70
CA GLU A 32 -12.33 -11.38 -8.44
C GLU A 32 -11.55 -10.24 -7.78
N LYS A 33 -10.78 -9.45 -8.56
CA LYS A 33 -10.03 -8.29 -8.05
C LYS A 33 -10.96 -7.24 -7.46
N CYS A 34 -12.10 -6.97 -8.12
CA CYS A 34 -13.09 -6.02 -7.64
C CYS A 34 -13.71 -6.49 -6.31
N LEU A 35 -14.26 -7.69 -6.29
CA LEU A 35 -14.92 -8.25 -5.10
C LEU A 35 -13.96 -8.39 -3.93
N TYR A 36 -12.72 -8.80 -4.19
CA TYR A 36 -11.69 -8.90 -3.16
C TYR A 36 -11.34 -7.52 -2.59
N ALA A 37 -11.21 -6.49 -3.43
CA ALA A 37 -10.91 -5.14 -2.99
C ALA A 37 -12.06 -4.56 -2.15
N ALA A 38 -13.31 -4.78 -2.54
CA ALA A 38 -14.49 -4.35 -1.80
C ALA A 38 -14.58 -5.04 -0.43
N LEU A 39 -14.41 -6.37 -0.39
CA LEU A 39 -14.40 -7.13 0.87
C LEU A 39 -13.29 -6.67 1.82
N THR A 40 -12.09 -6.43 1.28
CA THR A 40 -10.96 -5.93 2.05
C THR A 40 -11.27 -4.55 2.64
N HIS A 41 -11.82 -3.66 1.82
CA HIS A 41 -12.24 -2.32 2.23
C HIS A 41 -13.26 -2.38 3.38
N ALA A 42 -14.34 -3.13 3.22
CA ALA A 42 -15.40 -3.28 4.22
C ALA A 42 -14.87 -3.84 5.57
N ARG A 43 -13.91 -4.77 5.54
CA ARG A 43 -13.26 -5.30 6.75
C ARG A 43 -12.43 -4.23 7.47
N VAL A 44 -11.68 -3.42 6.73
CA VAL A 44 -10.90 -2.31 7.31
C VAL A 44 -11.82 -1.25 7.89
N GLU A 45 -12.87 -0.87 7.18
CA GLU A 45 -13.89 0.09 7.61
C GLU A 45 -14.48 -0.27 8.99
N THR A 46 -14.83 -1.53 9.18
CA THR A 46 -15.38 -2.02 10.45
C THR A 46 -14.37 -1.88 11.61
N THR A 47 -13.07 -1.98 11.34
CA THR A 47 -12.04 -1.97 12.40
C THR A 47 -11.56 -0.56 12.74
N LEU A 48 -11.46 0.34 11.76
CA LEU A 48 -10.96 1.71 11.97
C LEU A 48 -11.93 2.64 12.72
N GLY A 49 -13.13 2.19 13.06
CA GLY A 49 -14.18 3.01 13.66
C GLY A 49 -13.79 3.78 14.92
N ASN A 50 -12.75 3.38 15.66
CA ASN A 50 -12.23 4.06 16.85
C ASN A 50 -10.89 4.78 16.63
N SER A 51 -10.38 4.83 15.40
CA SER A 51 -9.14 5.51 15.03
C SER A 51 -9.41 6.97 14.65
N PHE A 52 -8.40 7.86 14.80
CA PHE A 52 -8.48 9.20 14.24
C PHE A 52 -8.41 9.20 12.71
N ILE A 53 -7.99 8.07 12.10
CA ILE A 53 -7.96 7.90 10.65
C ILE A 53 -9.37 7.57 10.16
N LYS A 54 -9.82 8.36 9.20
CA LYS A 54 -11.07 8.11 8.47
C LYS A 54 -10.77 7.41 7.16
N MET A 55 -11.80 6.81 6.58
CA MET A 55 -11.75 6.24 5.24
C MET A 55 -13.09 6.45 4.52
N PRO A 56 -13.11 6.39 3.17
CA PRO A 56 -14.38 6.46 2.43
C PRO A 56 -15.31 5.31 2.81
N VAL A 57 -16.57 5.58 3.01
CA VAL A 57 -17.61 4.54 3.18
C VAL A 57 -17.85 3.83 1.85
N LEU A 58 -17.91 2.51 1.88
CA LEU A 58 -18.24 1.69 0.70
C LEU A 58 -19.76 1.59 0.58
N HIS A 59 -20.33 2.02 -0.54
CA HIS A 59 -21.77 2.02 -0.77
C HIS A 59 -22.24 0.87 -1.63
N GLU A 60 -21.53 0.57 -2.75
CA GLU A 60 -22.03 -0.37 -3.73
C GLU A 60 -20.90 -1.09 -4.47
N VAL A 61 -21.17 -2.34 -4.82
CA VAL A 61 -20.44 -3.09 -5.84
C VAL A 61 -21.43 -3.44 -6.96
N SER A 62 -21.18 -2.97 -8.16
CA SER A 62 -22.10 -3.08 -9.29
C SER A 62 -21.39 -3.44 -10.60
N VAL A 63 -22.19 -3.58 -11.67
CA VAL A 63 -21.68 -3.74 -13.02
C VAL A 63 -22.18 -2.57 -13.86
N ILE A 64 -21.23 -1.84 -14.48
CA ILE A 64 -21.49 -0.67 -15.29
C ILE A 64 -20.89 -0.91 -16.67
N ASP A 65 -21.72 -0.89 -17.71
CA ASP A 65 -21.33 -1.17 -19.10
C ASP A 65 -20.51 -2.48 -19.23
N GLY A 66 -20.96 -3.54 -18.53
CA GLY A 66 -20.31 -4.84 -18.53
C GLY A 66 -19.02 -4.93 -17.70
N LYS A 67 -18.63 -3.87 -17.00
CA LYS A 67 -17.42 -3.80 -16.16
C LYS A 67 -17.76 -3.71 -14.68
N TRP A 68 -16.99 -4.38 -13.85
CA TRP A 68 -17.16 -4.33 -12.39
C TRP A 68 -16.79 -2.95 -11.85
N ALA A 69 -17.56 -2.46 -10.89
CA ALA A 69 -17.36 -1.17 -10.26
C ALA A 69 -17.54 -1.22 -8.75
N ILE A 70 -16.87 -0.31 -8.06
CA ILE A 70 -17.01 -0.04 -6.63
C ILE A 70 -17.34 1.44 -6.47
N THR A 71 -18.44 1.75 -5.80
CA THR A 71 -18.85 3.11 -5.44
C THR A 71 -18.61 3.35 -3.96
N MET A 72 -17.94 4.46 -3.64
CA MET A 72 -17.60 4.88 -2.27
C MET A 72 -17.66 6.40 -2.18
N ASP A 73 -17.56 6.96 -0.96
CA ASP A 73 -17.46 8.41 -0.77
C ASP A 73 -16.33 9.02 -1.60
N PHE A 74 -16.60 10.17 -2.21
CA PHE A 74 -15.54 11.02 -2.77
C PHE A 74 -15.04 11.98 -1.71
N ILE A 75 -13.82 11.76 -1.23
CA ILE A 75 -13.21 12.62 -0.21
C ILE A 75 -12.61 13.86 -0.88
N LYS A 76 -13.20 15.01 -0.62
CA LYS A 76 -12.66 16.31 -1.03
C LYS A 76 -11.52 16.72 -0.11
N GLY A 77 -10.43 17.24 -0.67
CA GLY A 77 -9.26 17.68 0.10
C GLY A 77 -8.00 17.63 -0.75
N LYS A 78 -6.86 17.94 -0.13
CA LYS A 78 -5.54 17.79 -0.74
C LYS A 78 -4.88 16.52 -0.25
N THR A 79 -4.22 15.82 -1.16
CA THR A 79 -3.37 14.70 -0.74
C THR A 79 -2.13 15.22 0.00
N LEU A 80 -1.57 14.40 0.87
CA LEU A 80 -0.33 14.75 1.57
C LEU A 80 0.81 15.00 0.56
N GLN A 81 0.81 14.29 -0.57
CA GLN A 81 1.74 14.55 -1.67
C GLN A 81 1.58 15.97 -2.22
N GLN A 82 0.36 16.40 -2.52
CA GLN A 82 0.10 17.77 -3.01
C GLN A 82 0.52 18.83 -1.98
N LEU A 83 0.26 18.57 -0.68
CA LEU A 83 0.68 19.49 0.38
C LEU A 83 2.21 19.60 0.48
N MET A 84 2.95 18.49 0.32
CA MET A 84 4.41 18.48 0.29
C MET A 84 4.97 19.23 -0.93
N ASP A 85 4.33 19.07 -2.10
CA ASP A 85 4.76 19.70 -3.35
C ASP A 85 4.50 21.21 -3.34
N GLU A 86 3.37 21.64 -2.78
CA GLU A 86 2.98 23.04 -2.66
C GLU A 86 3.76 23.80 -1.55
N ASN A 87 4.25 23.09 -0.54
CA ASN A 87 4.93 23.68 0.61
C ASN A 87 6.25 22.94 0.92
N PRO A 88 7.29 23.13 0.10
CA PRO A 88 8.57 22.43 0.27
C PRO A 88 9.25 22.68 1.62
N ASP A 89 9.04 23.85 2.20
CA ASP A 89 9.53 24.26 3.53
C ASP A 89 8.89 23.47 4.69
N LYS A 90 7.69 22.91 4.48
CA LYS A 90 6.95 22.08 5.45
C LYS A 90 7.05 20.59 5.18
N LYS A 91 7.88 20.17 4.24
CA LYS A 91 8.00 18.77 3.81
C LYS A 91 8.30 17.82 4.97
N ASP A 92 9.16 18.24 5.89
CA ASP A 92 9.49 17.47 7.10
C ASP A 92 8.29 17.33 8.06
N THR A 93 7.49 18.37 8.22
CA THR A 93 6.26 18.33 9.04
C THR A 93 5.26 17.34 8.45
N TYR A 94 5.04 17.37 7.14
CA TYR A 94 4.14 16.44 6.48
C TYR A 94 4.66 15.00 6.49
N LEU A 95 5.98 14.80 6.42
CA LEU A 95 6.59 13.48 6.55
C LEU A 95 6.37 12.90 7.95
N ASN A 96 6.51 13.72 9.00
CA ASN A 96 6.21 13.29 10.37
C ASN A 96 4.72 12.92 10.51
N GLN A 97 3.81 13.72 9.97
CA GLN A 97 2.37 13.41 9.96
C GLN A 97 2.07 12.10 9.21
N PHE A 98 2.71 11.87 8.06
CA PHE A 98 2.59 10.63 7.30
C PHE A 98 3.01 9.40 8.13
N ILE A 99 4.12 9.51 8.87
CA ILE A 99 4.61 8.46 9.76
C ILE A 99 3.66 8.23 10.93
N ASP A 100 3.08 9.29 11.51
CA ASP A 100 2.08 9.18 12.58
C ASP A 100 0.87 8.37 12.14
N ILE A 101 0.37 8.66 10.95
CA ILE A 101 -0.74 7.93 10.34
C ILE A 101 -0.37 6.45 10.13
N GLN A 102 0.83 6.15 9.65
CA GLN A 102 1.26 4.77 9.45
C GLN A 102 1.41 4.01 10.77
N CYS A 103 1.93 4.65 11.81
CA CYS A 103 1.99 4.07 13.15
C CYS A 103 0.60 3.74 13.70
N GLU A 104 -0.38 4.63 13.50
CA GLU A 104 -1.77 4.39 13.88
C GLU A 104 -2.38 3.21 13.12
N ILE A 105 -2.14 3.11 11.80
CA ILE A 105 -2.55 1.93 11.01
C ILE A 105 -1.96 0.66 11.63
N HIS A 106 -0.66 0.67 11.94
CA HIS A 106 0.02 -0.49 12.50
C HIS A 106 -0.33 -0.78 13.97
N ALA A 107 -1.01 0.12 14.67
CA ALA A 107 -1.57 -0.15 15.99
C ALA A 107 -2.81 -1.04 15.92
N GLN A 108 -3.49 -1.11 14.77
CA GLN A 108 -4.70 -1.89 14.58
C GLN A 108 -4.41 -3.37 14.32
N TYR A 109 -5.29 -4.25 14.82
CA TYR A 109 -5.22 -5.70 14.62
C TYR A 109 -6.33 -6.16 13.67
N MET A 110 -5.96 -6.95 12.63
CA MET A 110 -6.89 -7.32 11.55
C MET A 110 -6.89 -8.82 11.25
N PRO A 111 -7.32 -9.68 12.19
CA PRO A 111 -7.28 -11.13 12.00
C PRO A 111 -8.13 -11.64 10.83
N LEU A 112 -9.13 -10.88 10.40
CA LEU A 112 -10.03 -11.25 9.30
C LEU A 112 -9.44 -10.97 7.90
N LEU A 113 -8.37 -10.18 7.78
CA LEU A 113 -7.70 -9.98 6.51
C LEU A 113 -6.87 -11.19 6.11
N SER A 114 -6.66 -11.40 4.82
CA SER A 114 -5.71 -12.40 4.35
C SER A 114 -4.29 -12.05 4.75
N LYS A 115 -3.44 -13.07 4.92
CA LYS A 115 -2.08 -12.91 5.42
C LYS A 115 -1.15 -12.31 4.35
N LEU A 116 -0.35 -11.33 4.75
CA LEU A 116 0.65 -10.69 3.90
C LEU A 116 1.71 -11.70 3.44
N LYS A 117 2.20 -12.57 4.33
CA LYS A 117 3.18 -13.62 4.00
C LYS A 117 2.66 -14.58 2.92
N ASP A 118 1.40 -15.01 3.00
CA ASP A 118 0.81 -15.92 2.01
C ASP A 118 0.72 -15.25 0.62
N LYS A 119 0.40 -13.95 0.59
CA LYS A 119 0.41 -13.16 -0.65
C LYS A 119 1.82 -13.09 -1.24
N MET A 120 2.82 -12.72 -0.43
CA MET A 120 4.21 -12.62 -0.87
C MET A 120 4.75 -13.97 -1.34
N ALA A 121 4.47 -15.06 -0.62
CA ALA A 121 4.87 -16.39 -1.03
C ALA A 121 4.31 -16.78 -2.40
N ARG A 122 3.01 -16.52 -2.65
CA ARG A 122 2.43 -16.76 -3.98
C ARG A 122 3.10 -15.93 -5.07
N GLN A 123 3.37 -14.65 -4.79
CA GLN A 123 4.04 -13.77 -5.73
C GLN A 123 5.45 -14.25 -6.07
N ILE A 124 6.27 -14.64 -5.09
CA ILE A 124 7.62 -15.15 -5.30
C ILE A 124 7.60 -16.45 -6.12
N LYS A 125 6.70 -17.39 -5.79
CA LYS A 125 6.57 -18.67 -6.53
C LYS A 125 6.23 -18.48 -8.02
N THR A 126 5.52 -17.42 -8.37
CA THR A 126 5.09 -17.16 -9.76
C THR A 126 6.04 -16.24 -10.54
N LEU A 127 7.13 -15.76 -9.92
CA LEU A 127 8.11 -14.92 -10.60
C LEU A 127 8.87 -15.72 -11.67
N GLY A 128 8.87 -15.20 -12.91
CA GLY A 128 9.65 -15.76 -14.00
C GLY A 128 11.03 -15.08 -14.19
N GLN A 129 11.29 -13.98 -13.48
CA GLN A 129 12.48 -13.16 -13.66
C GLN A 129 13.69 -13.58 -12.81
N ILE A 130 13.49 -14.51 -11.89
CA ILE A 130 14.53 -15.07 -11.00
C ILE A 130 14.51 -16.59 -11.08
N ASP A 131 15.65 -17.22 -10.81
CA ASP A 131 15.79 -18.68 -10.84
C ASP A 131 15.17 -19.37 -9.60
N GLU A 132 15.10 -20.70 -9.63
CA GLU A 132 14.47 -21.48 -8.57
C GLU A 132 15.29 -21.46 -7.25
N ILE A 133 16.62 -21.30 -7.34
CA ILE A 133 17.49 -21.20 -6.15
C ILE A 133 17.15 -19.90 -5.41
N LYS A 134 17.10 -18.77 -6.14
CA LYS A 134 16.74 -17.47 -5.56
C LYS A 134 15.31 -17.46 -5.00
N LYS A 135 14.36 -18.11 -5.68
CA LYS A 135 12.99 -18.29 -5.12
C LYS A 135 13.01 -19.04 -3.80
N TYR A 136 13.78 -20.13 -3.74
CA TYR A 136 13.91 -20.93 -2.51
C TYR A 136 14.50 -20.11 -1.36
N GLU A 137 15.58 -19.36 -1.60
CA GLU A 137 16.19 -18.45 -0.61
C GLU A 137 15.19 -17.43 -0.07
N LEU A 138 14.47 -16.74 -0.97
CA LEU A 138 13.46 -15.76 -0.59
C LEU A 138 12.30 -16.35 0.18
N LEU A 139 11.83 -17.55 -0.17
CA LEU A 139 10.76 -18.25 0.53
C LEU A 139 11.21 -18.71 1.92
N THR A 140 12.45 -19.20 2.05
CA THR A 140 13.05 -19.59 3.33
C THR A 140 13.19 -18.38 4.25
N ARG A 141 13.69 -17.25 3.73
CA ARG A 141 13.75 -15.98 4.44
C ARG A 141 12.35 -15.52 4.87
N LEU A 142 11.38 -15.54 3.96
CA LEU A 142 10.00 -15.17 4.27
C LEU A 142 9.42 -16.06 5.37
N ASP A 143 9.68 -17.35 5.36
CA ASP A 143 9.15 -18.27 6.37
C ASP A 143 9.75 -17.99 7.76
N SER A 144 11.03 -17.64 7.84
CA SER A 144 11.71 -17.29 9.10
C SER A 144 11.21 -15.97 9.72
N MET A 145 10.62 -15.05 8.93
CA MET A 145 10.15 -13.77 9.43
C MET A 145 8.97 -13.94 10.40
N PRO A 146 8.92 -13.15 11.51
CA PRO A 146 7.85 -13.23 12.51
C PRO A 146 6.44 -13.01 11.92
N LYS A 147 5.49 -13.80 12.42
CA LYS A 147 4.06 -13.69 12.04
C LYS A 147 3.37 -12.70 12.97
N HIS A 148 2.76 -11.69 12.40
CA HIS A 148 1.95 -10.69 13.10
C HIS A 148 0.57 -10.58 12.44
N ILE A 149 -0.39 -9.98 13.15
CA ILE A 149 -1.77 -9.76 12.70
C ILE A 149 -2.13 -8.28 12.65
N LYS A 150 -1.12 -7.42 12.51
CA LYS A 150 -1.31 -5.97 12.39
C LYS A 150 -1.92 -5.61 11.05
N LEU A 151 -2.67 -4.51 11.02
CA LEU A 151 -3.13 -3.94 9.77
C LEU A 151 -1.94 -3.39 8.97
N CYS A 152 -1.76 -3.89 7.76
CA CYS A 152 -0.80 -3.41 6.77
C CYS A 152 -1.58 -2.86 5.57
N HIS A 153 -1.31 -1.64 5.16
CA HIS A 153 -2.00 -1.01 4.02
C HIS A 153 -1.60 -1.64 2.68
N GLY A 154 -0.34 -2.03 2.53
CA GLY A 154 0.20 -2.70 1.35
C GLY A 154 0.48 -1.79 0.15
N ASN A 155 0.11 -0.51 0.22
CA ASN A 155 0.44 0.54 -0.75
C ASN A 155 0.36 1.93 -0.12
N PHE A 156 0.98 2.11 1.06
CA PHE A 156 0.92 3.36 1.80
C PHE A 156 1.89 4.38 1.20
N GLU A 157 1.32 5.44 0.62
CA GLU A 157 2.02 6.54 -0.06
C GLU A 157 1.33 7.87 0.26
N PRO A 158 2.04 9.02 0.25
CA PRO A 158 1.46 10.33 0.55
C PRO A 158 0.25 10.70 -0.33
N LYS A 159 0.19 10.21 -1.57
CA LYS A 159 -0.97 10.41 -2.48
C LYS A 159 -2.23 9.64 -2.03
N ASN A 160 -2.11 8.67 -1.12
CA ASN A 160 -3.22 7.90 -0.56
C ASN A 160 -3.70 8.44 0.80
N VAL A 161 -3.18 9.58 1.24
CA VAL A 161 -3.61 10.29 2.45
C VAL A 161 -4.20 11.63 2.04
N ILE A 162 -5.45 11.90 2.40
CA ILE A 162 -6.16 13.15 2.09
C ILE A 162 -6.40 13.90 3.39
N ILE A 163 -6.09 15.17 3.40
CA ILE A 163 -6.31 16.09 4.52
C ILE A 163 -7.36 17.12 4.12
N ASN A 164 -8.34 17.32 4.99
CA ASN A 164 -9.35 18.38 4.88
C ASN A 164 -9.78 18.85 6.27
N ASP A 165 -10.78 19.76 6.33
CA ASP A 165 -11.30 20.35 7.57
C ASP A 165 -12.01 19.30 8.48
N GLU A 166 -12.43 18.17 7.91
CA GLU A 166 -13.08 17.08 8.64
C GLU A 166 -12.05 16.12 9.27
N GLY A 167 -10.81 16.14 8.82
CA GLY A 167 -9.73 15.31 9.35
C GLY A 167 -8.83 14.64 8.32
N THR A 168 -8.26 13.51 8.72
CA THR A 168 -7.31 12.71 7.93
C THR A 168 -8.00 11.47 7.37
N TYR A 169 -7.99 11.33 6.07
CA TYR A 169 -8.53 10.17 5.37
C TYR A 169 -7.41 9.37 4.72
N VAL A 170 -7.46 8.04 4.88
CA VAL A 170 -6.62 7.11 4.13
C VAL A 170 -7.49 6.37 3.13
N ILE A 171 -7.07 6.35 1.87
CA ILE A 171 -7.81 5.75 0.76
C ILE A 171 -7.04 4.56 0.17
N ASN A 172 -7.68 3.81 -0.74
CA ASN A 172 -7.07 2.74 -1.54
C ASN A 172 -6.70 1.48 -0.75
N TRP A 173 -7.56 1.03 0.15
CA TRP A 173 -7.38 -0.12 1.05
C TRP A 173 -7.44 -1.50 0.37
N GLY A 174 -7.72 -1.61 -0.92
CA GLY A 174 -7.87 -2.91 -1.61
C GLY A 174 -6.63 -3.83 -1.53
N SER A 175 -5.46 -3.28 -1.18
CA SER A 175 -4.23 -4.04 -0.97
C SER A 175 -3.98 -4.44 0.49
N ALA A 176 -4.81 -4.01 1.42
CA ALA A 176 -4.59 -4.24 2.86
C ALA A 176 -4.55 -5.73 3.22
N ARG A 177 -3.70 -6.07 4.19
CA ARG A 177 -3.46 -7.43 4.70
C ARG A 177 -3.21 -7.40 6.20
N GLN A 178 -3.42 -8.55 6.86
CA GLN A 178 -2.82 -8.73 8.17
C GLN A 178 -1.36 -9.16 8.01
N GLY A 179 -0.47 -8.59 8.80
CA GLY A 179 0.94 -8.92 8.67
C GLY A 179 1.87 -8.24 9.67
N ASN A 180 3.14 -8.27 9.33
CA ASN A 180 4.18 -7.57 10.07
C ASN A 180 4.28 -6.12 9.59
N ALA A 181 4.21 -5.18 10.53
CA ALA A 181 4.32 -3.74 10.24
C ALA A 181 5.61 -3.39 9.48
N SER A 182 6.74 -4.02 9.84
CA SER A 182 8.02 -3.76 9.18
C SER A 182 8.03 -4.17 7.70
N ALA A 183 7.23 -5.17 7.31
CA ALA A 183 7.05 -5.51 5.90
C ALA A 183 6.30 -4.42 5.13
N ASP A 184 5.30 -3.78 5.76
CA ASP A 184 4.55 -2.67 5.17
C ASP A 184 5.41 -1.40 5.10
N VAL A 185 6.24 -1.15 6.12
CA VAL A 185 7.25 -0.07 6.14
C VAL A 185 8.29 -0.26 5.04
N ALA A 186 8.84 -1.47 4.91
CA ALA A 186 9.78 -1.80 3.83
C ALA A 186 9.12 -1.58 2.45
N ARG A 187 7.83 -1.88 2.32
CA ARG A 187 7.07 -1.60 1.11
C ARG A 187 6.95 -0.09 0.84
N THR A 188 6.63 0.71 1.85
CA THR A 188 6.55 2.17 1.73
C THR A 188 7.93 2.77 1.41
N TYR A 189 8.99 2.30 2.07
CA TYR A 189 10.36 2.71 1.78
C TYR A 189 10.76 2.41 0.33
N LEU A 190 10.46 1.20 -0.17
CA LEU A 190 10.63 0.87 -1.58
C LEU A 190 9.93 1.86 -2.51
N LEU A 191 8.68 2.21 -2.21
CA LEU A 191 7.91 3.15 -3.01
C LEU A 191 8.51 4.56 -2.99
N PHE A 192 9.07 5.00 -1.85
CA PHE A 192 9.83 6.24 -1.80
C PHE A 192 11.10 6.16 -2.64
N CYS A 193 11.89 5.08 -2.57
CA CYS A 193 13.07 4.91 -3.40
C CYS A 193 12.76 4.97 -4.91
N LEU A 194 11.59 4.49 -5.33
CA LEU A 194 11.15 4.49 -6.72
C LEU A 194 10.58 5.86 -7.17
N ASN A 195 9.86 6.56 -6.30
CA ASN A 195 9.05 7.71 -6.68
C ASN A 195 9.54 9.03 -6.10
N ASN A 196 10.25 9.03 -4.96
CA ASN A 196 10.74 10.20 -4.26
C ASN A 196 11.97 9.86 -3.40
N PRO A 197 13.11 9.52 -4.03
CA PRO A 197 14.29 8.97 -3.35
C PRO A 197 14.86 9.90 -2.26
N ASP A 198 14.71 11.22 -2.43
CA ASP A 198 15.17 12.22 -1.45
C ASP A 198 14.49 12.08 -0.07
N LEU A 199 13.29 11.51 -0.03
CA LEU A 199 12.55 11.29 1.21
C LEU A 199 12.75 9.88 1.80
N ALA A 200 13.31 8.95 1.04
CA ALA A 200 13.33 7.53 1.42
C ALA A 200 14.08 7.30 2.75
N GLU A 201 15.31 7.78 2.86
CA GLU A 201 16.11 7.60 4.08
C GLU A 201 15.51 8.37 5.27
N ALA A 202 15.10 9.62 5.06
CA ALA A 202 14.46 10.41 6.11
C ALA A 202 13.18 9.74 6.65
N TYR A 203 12.38 9.16 5.76
CA TYR A 203 11.18 8.40 6.13
C TYR A 203 11.55 7.19 7.01
N LEU A 204 12.51 6.37 6.56
CA LEU A 204 12.88 5.14 7.26
C LEU A 204 13.47 5.45 8.65
N ASP A 205 14.39 6.42 8.73
CA ASP A 205 15.01 6.82 9.99
C ASP A 205 13.97 7.34 11.00
N LYS A 206 13.11 8.26 10.56
CA LYS A 206 12.06 8.83 11.42
C LYS A 206 11.04 7.77 11.87
N TYR A 207 10.62 6.86 10.96
CA TYR A 207 9.72 5.77 11.33
C TYR A 207 10.35 4.85 12.38
N CYS A 208 11.62 4.46 12.19
CA CYS A 208 12.33 3.58 13.12
C CYS A 208 12.47 4.21 14.51
N VAL A 209 12.84 5.50 14.59
CA VAL A 209 12.90 6.24 15.84
C VAL A 209 11.54 6.27 16.53
N LYS A 210 10.47 6.60 15.79
CA LYS A 210 9.12 6.74 16.35
C LYS A 210 8.53 5.43 16.83
N SER A 211 8.71 4.37 16.06
CA SER A 211 8.14 3.03 16.36
C SER A 211 9.00 2.19 17.31
N GLY A 212 10.23 2.60 17.60
CA GLY A 212 11.20 1.78 18.33
C GLY A 212 11.68 0.54 17.56
N THR A 213 11.44 0.49 16.23
CA THR A 213 11.83 -0.65 15.38
C THR A 213 13.23 -0.39 14.82
N SER A 214 14.13 -1.39 14.86
CA SER A 214 15.46 -1.23 14.27
C SER A 214 15.39 -1.13 12.74
N LYS A 215 16.24 -0.28 12.15
CA LYS A 215 16.37 -0.13 10.70
C LYS A 215 16.73 -1.45 10.02
N GLN A 216 17.65 -2.21 10.62
CA GLN A 216 18.06 -3.53 10.13
C GLN A 216 16.88 -4.51 10.02
N TYR A 217 15.97 -4.50 11.01
CA TYR A 217 14.79 -5.36 10.95
C TYR A 217 13.83 -5.00 9.82
N VAL A 218 13.66 -3.71 9.52
CA VAL A 218 12.89 -3.28 8.34
C VAL A 218 13.62 -3.68 7.06
N GLN A 219 14.94 -3.46 6.99
CA GLN A 219 15.76 -3.79 5.83
C GLN A 219 15.78 -5.29 5.52
N ALA A 220 15.68 -6.16 6.52
CA ALA A 220 15.57 -7.60 6.32
C ALA A 220 14.36 -8.02 5.47
N TRP A 221 13.32 -7.17 5.38
CA TRP A 221 12.16 -7.39 4.51
C TRP A 221 12.36 -6.95 3.06
N LEU A 222 13.38 -6.13 2.76
CA LEU A 222 13.55 -5.52 1.43
C LEU A 222 13.66 -6.53 0.29
N PRO A 223 14.47 -7.62 0.39
CA PRO A 223 14.54 -8.61 -0.70
C PRO A 223 13.18 -9.25 -1.01
N ILE A 224 12.40 -9.54 0.03
CA ILE A 224 11.06 -10.14 -0.09
C ILE A 224 10.09 -9.15 -0.75
N VAL A 225 10.13 -7.89 -0.31
CA VAL A 225 9.25 -6.83 -0.82
C VAL A 225 9.62 -6.46 -2.25
N ALA A 226 10.92 -6.44 -2.59
CA ALA A 226 11.40 -6.20 -3.94
C ALA A 226 10.95 -7.31 -4.89
N ALA A 227 11.07 -8.58 -4.50
CA ALA A 227 10.56 -9.71 -5.26
C ALA A 227 9.04 -9.62 -5.47
N ALA A 228 8.27 -9.26 -4.43
CA ALA A 228 6.84 -9.07 -4.55
C ALA A 228 6.45 -7.88 -5.46
N GLN A 229 7.29 -6.84 -5.57
CA GLN A 229 7.09 -5.73 -6.50
C GLN A 229 7.43 -6.13 -7.93
N LEU A 230 8.49 -6.92 -8.13
CA LEU A 230 8.99 -7.32 -9.46
C LEU A 230 7.92 -8.01 -10.32
N ILE A 231 6.91 -8.66 -9.69
CA ILE A 231 5.78 -9.28 -10.39
C ILE A 231 4.94 -8.29 -11.22
N LYS A 232 5.04 -6.98 -10.94
CA LYS A 232 4.35 -5.96 -11.73
C LYS A 232 4.94 -5.78 -13.12
N GLY A 233 6.15 -6.29 -13.35
CA GLY A 233 6.79 -6.32 -14.65
C GLY A 233 7.14 -4.95 -15.23
N LYS A 234 7.38 -3.95 -14.39
CA LYS A 234 7.75 -2.60 -14.82
C LYS A 234 9.23 -2.54 -15.13
N PRO A 235 9.62 -2.29 -16.39
CA PRO A 235 11.03 -2.30 -16.81
C PRO A 235 11.89 -1.28 -16.04
N GLU A 236 11.35 -0.10 -15.78
CA GLU A 236 12.03 1.00 -15.10
C GLU A 236 12.35 0.71 -13.61
N GLU A 237 11.64 -0.21 -12.99
CA GLU A 237 11.87 -0.61 -11.60
C GLU A 237 12.86 -1.78 -11.48
N LYS A 238 13.12 -2.51 -12.57
CA LYS A 238 13.79 -3.82 -12.57
C LYS A 238 15.17 -3.79 -11.93
N ASP A 239 16.03 -2.86 -12.33
CA ASP A 239 17.44 -2.84 -11.89
C ASP A 239 17.55 -2.59 -10.39
N LEU A 240 16.75 -1.65 -9.82
CA LEU A 240 16.71 -1.41 -8.39
C LEU A 240 16.19 -2.64 -7.64
N LEU A 241 15.11 -3.25 -8.13
CA LEU A 241 14.49 -4.41 -7.48
C LEU A 241 15.43 -5.62 -7.48
N MET A 242 16.11 -5.89 -8.60
CA MET A 242 17.09 -6.98 -8.71
C MET A 242 18.26 -6.75 -7.74
N LYS A 243 18.79 -5.53 -7.68
CA LYS A 243 19.85 -5.20 -6.72
C LYS A 243 19.47 -5.53 -5.28
N TRP A 244 18.21 -5.31 -4.88
CA TRP A 244 17.75 -5.62 -3.52
C TRP A 244 17.47 -7.10 -3.30
N ILE A 245 17.05 -7.82 -4.34
CA ILE A 245 16.85 -9.28 -4.30
C ILE A 245 18.20 -10.01 -4.13
N ASP A 246 19.25 -9.48 -4.73
CA ASP A 246 20.60 -10.08 -4.75
C ASP A 246 21.47 -9.68 -3.54
N VAL A 247 20.94 -8.87 -2.61
CA VAL A 247 21.68 -8.55 -1.38
C VAL A 247 21.95 -9.84 -0.60
N VAL A 248 23.22 -10.23 -0.58
CA VAL A 248 23.74 -11.25 0.35
C VAL A 248 23.79 -10.60 1.73
N ASP A 249 23.28 -11.29 2.74
CA ASP A 249 23.47 -10.84 4.13
C ASP A 249 24.97 -10.76 4.40
N TYR A 250 25.49 -9.55 4.60
CA TYR A 250 26.79 -9.39 5.21
C TYR A 250 26.56 -9.56 6.72
N ASP A 251 27.07 -10.66 7.24
CA ASP A 251 27.18 -10.93 8.68
C ASP A 251 27.93 -9.81 9.40
#